data_b9228ffa25ee170e45aa8046256a6fdf
#
_entry.id   b9228ffa25ee170e45aa8046256a6fdf
#
_cell.length_a   1.000
_cell.length_b   1.000
_cell.length_c   1.000
_cell.angle_alpha   90.00
_cell.angle_beta   90.00
_cell.angle_gamma   90.00
#
_symmetry.space_group_name_H-M   'P 1'
#
loop_
_entity.id
_entity.type
_entity.pdbx_description
1 polymer ?
#
loop_
_entity_poly.entity_id
_entity_poly.type
_entity_poly.pdbx_seq_one_letter_code
_entity_poly.pdbx_strand_id
1 'polypeptide(L)'
;KSWIIDSGATNHMTGVSNLFTSYTPCSGKDKVRVADGSMVPITGRGSIRCTKTLSLSPVLRVPDFPINLLSVSSITKSLNCRGWFDPSHYAFQELGTGRILGTGTVHNGLYYLD
;
A
#
# COMPACT_ATOMS: atom_id res chain seq x y z
N LYS A 1 -7.55 -6.39 -8.94
CA LYS A 1 -6.58 -5.33 -9.30
C LYS A 1 -5.36 -5.42 -8.40
N SER A 2 -4.19 -5.51 -9.00
CA SER A 2 -2.93 -5.74 -8.28
C SER A 2 -2.48 -4.50 -7.50
N TRP A 3 -1.72 -4.74 -6.44
CA TRP A 3 -1.06 -3.69 -5.67
C TRP A 3 0.33 -3.44 -6.21
N ILE A 4 0.66 -2.17 -6.43
CA ILE A 4 2.00 -1.75 -6.86
C ILE A 4 2.81 -1.41 -5.60
N ILE A 5 3.97 -2.03 -5.47
CA ILE A 5 4.91 -1.80 -4.36
C ILE A 5 5.74 -0.57 -4.70
N ASP A 6 5.63 0.48 -3.88
CA ASP A 6 6.27 1.77 -4.15
C ASP A 6 7.10 2.24 -2.96
N SER A 7 8.42 2.31 -3.16
CA SER A 7 9.35 2.79 -2.14
C SER A 7 9.30 4.30 -1.93
N GLY A 8 8.79 5.04 -2.91
CA GLY A 8 8.68 6.50 -2.84
C GLY A 8 7.38 7.02 -2.26
N ALA A 9 6.36 6.15 -2.11
CA ALA A 9 5.08 6.57 -1.56
C ALA A 9 5.12 6.63 -0.03
N THR A 10 4.46 7.62 0.56
CA THR A 10 4.37 7.77 2.02
C THR A 10 3.13 7.13 2.60
N ASN A 11 2.12 6.86 1.78
CA ASN A 11 0.84 6.30 2.21
C ASN A 11 0.39 5.20 1.26
N HIS A 12 -0.30 4.19 1.82
CA HIS A 12 -1.08 3.27 0.99
C HIS A 12 -2.29 4.00 0.45
N MET A 13 -2.64 3.78 -0.81
CA MET A 13 -3.78 4.44 -1.44
C MET A 13 -4.52 3.51 -2.38
N THR A 14 -5.84 3.67 -2.43
CA THR A 14 -6.69 2.98 -3.40
C THR A 14 -7.90 3.84 -3.75
N GLY A 15 -8.43 3.69 -4.96
CA GLY A 15 -9.71 4.27 -5.35
C GLY A 15 -10.89 3.33 -5.11
N VAL A 16 -10.64 2.07 -4.76
CA VAL A 16 -11.67 1.02 -4.71
C VAL A 16 -12.25 0.90 -3.31
N SER A 17 -13.53 1.24 -3.13
CA SER A 17 -14.17 1.27 -1.81
C SER A 17 -14.45 -0.11 -1.23
N ASN A 18 -14.71 -1.12 -2.05
CA ASN A 18 -15.12 -2.44 -1.58
C ASN A 18 -13.97 -3.35 -1.15
N LEU A 19 -12.73 -2.88 -1.19
CA LEU A 19 -11.58 -3.65 -0.71
C LEU A 19 -11.42 -3.61 0.81
N PHE A 20 -12.00 -2.60 1.47
CA PHE A 20 -11.77 -2.36 2.89
C PHE A 20 -12.47 -3.38 3.77
N THR A 21 -11.73 -3.91 4.76
CA THR A 21 -12.29 -4.75 5.83
C THR A 21 -12.82 -3.91 6.98
N SER A 22 -12.23 -2.73 7.20
CA SER A 22 -12.75 -1.69 8.09
C SER A 22 -12.51 -0.34 7.45
N TYR A 23 -13.43 0.61 7.67
CA TYR A 23 -13.38 1.88 6.98
C TYR A 23 -14.00 2.98 7.82
N THR A 24 -13.31 4.12 7.92
CA THR A 24 -13.80 5.31 8.59
C THR A 24 -13.86 6.45 7.59
N PRO A 25 -15.05 7.02 7.31
CA PRO A 25 -15.16 8.16 6.40
C PRO A 25 -14.42 9.39 6.93
N CYS A 26 -13.88 10.19 6.02
CA CYS A 26 -13.32 11.51 6.32
C CYS A 26 -14.31 12.61 5.97
N SER A 27 -14.08 13.81 6.52
CA SER A 27 -14.96 14.95 6.32
C SER A 27 -14.91 15.55 4.91
N GLY A 28 -14.02 15.08 4.05
CA GLY A 28 -13.79 15.66 2.72
C GLY A 28 -12.82 16.83 2.71
N LYS A 29 -12.38 17.29 3.87
CA LYS A 29 -11.36 18.35 3.98
C LYS A 29 -9.95 17.80 3.98
N ASP A 30 -9.78 16.53 4.30
CA ASP A 30 -8.47 15.88 4.30
C ASP A 30 -8.01 15.67 2.86
N LYS A 31 -6.72 15.92 2.64
CA LYS A 31 -6.11 15.78 1.32
C LYS A 31 -4.77 15.07 1.44
N VAL A 32 -4.35 14.44 0.34
CA VAL A 32 -3.04 13.81 0.24
C VAL A 32 -2.34 14.28 -1.04
N ARG A 33 -1.02 14.40 -0.97
CA ARG A 33 -0.20 14.75 -2.14
C ARG A 33 0.06 13.50 -2.97
N VAL A 34 -0.20 13.59 -4.26
CA VAL A 34 0.09 12.51 -5.21
C VAL A 34 1.35 12.81 -6.01
N ALA A 35 1.78 11.86 -6.86
CA ALA A 35 3.09 11.89 -7.51
C ALA A 35 3.38 13.15 -8.34
N ASP A 36 2.36 13.74 -8.97
CA ASP A 36 2.52 14.96 -9.76
C ASP A 36 2.58 16.25 -8.92
N GLY A 37 2.55 16.10 -7.58
CA GLY A 37 2.59 17.23 -6.65
C GLY A 37 1.23 17.81 -6.31
N SER A 38 0.16 17.41 -6.97
CA SER A 38 -1.18 17.90 -6.66
C SER A 38 -1.70 17.32 -5.35
N MET A 39 -2.63 18.05 -4.73
CA MET A 39 -3.32 17.61 -3.52
C MET A 39 -4.70 17.14 -3.92
N VAL A 40 -5.02 15.90 -3.56
CA VAL A 40 -6.33 15.30 -3.89
C VAL A 40 -7.09 14.94 -2.61
N PRO A 41 -8.43 15.02 -2.63
CA PRO A 41 -9.22 14.73 -1.44
C PRO A 41 -9.21 13.24 -1.09
N ILE A 42 -9.25 12.98 0.22
CA ILE A 42 -9.40 11.65 0.79
C ILE A 42 -10.85 11.53 1.26
N THR A 43 -11.54 10.45 0.89
CA THR A 43 -12.92 10.21 1.35
C THR A 43 -12.99 9.36 2.60
N GLY A 44 -11.90 8.69 2.96
CA GLY A 44 -11.83 7.88 4.16
C GLY A 44 -10.52 7.13 4.25
N ARG A 45 -10.39 6.35 5.32
CA ARG A 45 -9.22 5.51 5.55
C ARG A 45 -9.62 4.26 6.32
N GLY A 46 -8.85 3.20 6.15
CA GLY A 46 -9.16 1.95 6.82
C GLY A 46 -8.12 0.89 6.57
N SER A 47 -8.53 -0.35 6.77
CA SER A 47 -7.66 -1.52 6.63
C SER A 47 -8.07 -2.35 5.43
N ILE A 48 -7.09 -2.92 4.75
CA ILE A 48 -7.32 -3.82 3.62
C ILE A 48 -6.45 -5.05 3.80
N ARG A 49 -7.06 -6.22 3.66
CA ARG A 49 -6.34 -7.48 3.64
C ARG A 49 -5.97 -7.81 2.19
N CYS A 50 -4.70 -7.71 1.86
CA CYS A 50 -4.20 -7.94 0.50
C CYS A 50 -3.99 -9.42 0.22
N THR A 51 -3.44 -10.15 1.20
CA THR A 51 -3.18 -11.59 1.11
C THR A 51 -3.51 -12.21 2.47
N LYS A 52 -3.35 -13.54 2.58
CA LYS A 52 -3.58 -14.23 3.86
C LYS A 52 -2.64 -13.75 4.96
N THR A 53 -1.45 -13.28 4.59
CA THR A 53 -0.39 -12.91 5.54
C THR A 53 -0.09 -11.41 5.55
N LEU A 54 -0.77 -10.61 4.73
CA LEU A 54 -0.45 -9.19 4.61
C LEU A 54 -1.72 -8.34 4.62
N SER A 55 -1.85 -7.54 5.67
CA SER A 55 -2.88 -6.51 5.80
C SER A 55 -2.23 -5.13 5.87
N LEU A 56 -2.83 -4.16 5.23
CA LEU A 56 -2.35 -2.78 5.19
C LEU A 56 -3.27 -1.89 6.01
N SER A 57 -2.68 -1.02 6.85
CA SER A 57 -3.42 -0.05 7.64
C SER A 57 -2.48 1.07 8.09
N PRO A 58 -2.85 2.35 7.95
CA PRO A 58 -4.05 2.82 7.25
C PRO A 58 -3.85 2.84 5.73
N VAL A 59 -4.92 2.58 5.01
CA VAL A 59 -4.99 2.80 3.56
C VAL A 59 -5.94 3.97 3.32
N LEU A 60 -5.50 4.93 2.52
CA LEU A 60 -6.31 6.09 2.18
C LEU A 60 -7.17 5.77 0.96
N ARG A 61 -8.45 6.11 1.03
CA ARG A 61 -9.30 6.03 -0.16
C ARG A 61 -9.29 7.37 -0.88
N VAL A 62 -8.80 7.35 -2.11
CA VAL A 62 -8.72 8.52 -2.99
C VAL A 62 -9.60 8.22 -4.20
N PRO A 63 -10.77 8.86 -4.34
CA PRO A 63 -11.67 8.60 -5.46
C PRO A 63 -10.96 8.77 -6.80
N ASP A 64 -11.25 7.87 -7.73
CA ASP A 64 -10.70 7.88 -9.09
C ASP A 64 -9.17 7.66 -9.16
N PHE A 65 -8.54 7.30 -8.06
CA PHE A 65 -7.13 6.94 -8.08
C PHE A 65 -6.96 5.64 -8.87
N PRO A 66 -6.12 5.62 -9.92
CA PRO A 66 -6.18 4.55 -10.91
C PRO A 66 -5.52 3.24 -10.51
N ILE A 67 -4.74 3.25 -9.43
CA ILE A 67 -3.96 2.08 -8.99
C ILE A 67 -4.18 1.80 -7.51
N ASN A 68 -3.82 0.58 -7.08
CA ASN A 68 -3.69 0.24 -5.68
C ASN A 68 -2.21 0.38 -5.30
N LEU A 69 -1.90 1.28 -4.39
CA LEU A 69 -0.53 1.66 -4.07
C LEU A 69 -0.14 1.21 -2.67
N LEU A 70 0.89 0.36 -2.60
CA LEU A 70 1.45 -0.12 -1.35
C LEU A 70 2.70 0.69 -1.03
N SER A 71 2.70 1.39 0.09
CA SER A 71 3.84 2.17 0.56
C SER A 71 4.80 1.30 1.36
N VAL A 72 6.03 1.17 0.88
CA VAL A 72 7.08 0.42 1.60
C VAL A 72 7.38 1.07 2.93
N SER A 73 7.47 2.41 2.99
CA SER A 73 7.78 3.09 4.25
C SER A 73 6.70 2.90 5.30
N SER A 74 5.44 2.89 4.88
CA SER A 74 4.32 2.66 5.81
C SER A 74 4.33 1.22 6.36
N ILE A 75 4.51 0.23 5.48
CA ILE A 75 4.46 -1.17 5.90
C ILE A 75 5.65 -1.55 6.78
N THR A 76 6.85 -1.04 6.48
CA THR A 76 8.03 -1.37 7.29
C THR A 76 7.93 -0.82 8.69
N LYS A 77 7.27 0.32 8.88
CA LYS A 77 7.02 0.88 10.21
C LYS A 77 5.94 0.10 10.96
N SER A 78 4.80 -0.15 10.31
CA SER A 78 3.64 -0.72 11.00
C SER A 78 3.81 -2.20 11.34
N LEU A 79 4.56 -2.96 10.56
CA LEU A 79 4.72 -4.41 10.74
C LEU A 79 6.10 -4.81 11.23
N ASN A 80 6.96 -3.86 11.56
CA ASN A 80 8.33 -4.14 12.00
C ASN A 80 9.01 -5.14 11.07
N CYS A 81 9.03 -4.81 9.79
CA CYS A 81 9.60 -5.64 8.75
C CYS A 81 10.59 -4.85 7.90
N ARG A 82 11.36 -5.56 7.11
CA ARG A 82 12.19 -4.97 6.07
C ARG A 82 11.69 -5.38 4.71
N GLY A 83 11.86 -4.49 3.72
CA GLY A 83 11.67 -4.83 2.32
C GLY A 83 13.03 -5.01 1.66
N TRP A 84 13.16 -6.01 0.79
CA TRP A 84 14.35 -6.18 -0.02
C TRP A 84 13.96 -6.65 -1.41
N PHE A 85 14.81 -6.37 -2.38
CA PHE A 85 14.52 -6.69 -3.77
C PHE A 85 15.78 -7.12 -4.51
N ASP A 86 15.56 -7.92 -5.55
CA ASP A 86 16.54 -8.26 -6.57
C ASP A 86 15.98 -7.80 -7.93
N PRO A 87 16.65 -8.07 -9.05
CA PRO A 87 16.17 -7.58 -10.36
C PRO A 87 14.76 -8.02 -10.75
N SER A 88 14.24 -9.09 -10.18
CA SER A 88 12.94 -9.66 -10.58
C SER A 88 11.91 -9.78 -9.46
N HIS A 89 12.32 -9.68 -8.20
CA HIS A 89 11.44 -9.96 -7.05
C HIS A 89 11.58 -8.94 -5.94
N TYR A 90 10.53 -8.83 -5.13
CA TYR A 90 10.51 -8.06 -3.88
C TYR A 90 9.97 -8.94 -2.76
N ALA A 91 10.45 -8.75 -1.53
CA ALA A 91 9.95 -9.45 -0.36
C ALA A 91 9.88 -8.54 0.86
N PHE A 92 8.84 -8.77 1.69
CA PHE A 92 8.71 -8.17 3.01
C PHE A 92 8.97 -9.26 4.05
N GLN A 93 9.93 -9.03 4.93
CA GLN A 93 10.35 -10.01 5.93
C GLN A 93 10.23 -9.43 7.33
N GLU A 94 9.53 -10.13 8.21
CA GLU A 94 9.36 -9.73 9.61
C GLU A 94 10.71 -9.83 10.34
N LEU A 95 11.09 -8.76 11.05
CA LEU A 95 12.41 -8.68 11.68
C LEU A 95 12.54 -9.63 12.87
N GLY A 96 11.47 -9.78 13.67
CA GLY A 96 11.50 -10.60 14.87
C GLY A 96 11.61 -12.10 14.62
N THR A 97 10.98 -12.59 13.55
CA THR A 97 10.85 -14.02 13.26
C THR A 97 11.57 -14.47 11.99
N GLY A 98 11.91 -13.55 11.10
CA GLY A 98 12.42 -13.85 9.77
C GLY A 98 11.37 -14.36 8.80
N ARG A 99 10.06 -14.36 9.19
CA ARG A 99 8.99 -14.85 8.34
C ARG A 99 8.73 -13.91 7.18
N ILE A 100 8.49 -14.46 6.00
CA ILE A 100 8.11 -13.68 4.82
C ILE A 100 6.62 -13.35 4.93
N LEU A 101 6.30 -12.06 4.93
CA LEU A 101 4.92 -11.56 5.02
C LEU A 101 4.27 -11.37 3.65
N GLY A 102 5.06 -11.12 2.63
CA GLY A 102 4.56 -10.94 1.28
C GLY A 102 5.71 -10.88 0.29
N THR A 103 5.40 -11.16 -0.96
CA THR A 103 6.36 -11.12 -2.07
C THR A 103 5.77 -10.34 -3.23
N GLY A 104 6.65 -9.90 -4.12
CA GLY A 104 6.25 -9.21 -5.33
C GLY A 104 7.09 -9.63 -6.52
N THR A 105 6.59 -9.40 -7.72
CA THR A 105 7.26 -9.74 -8.97
C THR A 105 7.26 -8.53 -9.89
N VAL A 106 8.37 -8.32 -10.59
CA VAL A 106 8.52 -7.19 -11.49
C VAL A 106 7.82 -7.47 -12.82
N HIS A 107 7.06 -6.47 -13.30
CA HIS A 107 6.46 -6.44 -14.64
C HIS A 107 6.62 -5.03 -15.19
N ASN A 108 7.24 -4.89 -16.36
CA ASN A 108 7.44 -3.59 -17.02
C ASN A 108 8.06 -2.53 -16.09
N GLY A 109 9.05 -2.94 -15.30
CA GLY A 109 9.78 -2.03 -14.40
C GLY A 109 9.08 -1.72 -13.08
N LEU A 110 7.89 -2.27 -12.82
CA LEU A 110 7.16 -2.07 -11.57
C LEU A 110 7.06 -3.39 -10.82
N TYR A 111 7.10 -3.31 -9.48
CA TYR A 111 6.89 -4.48 -8.62
C TYR A 111 5.43 -4.59 -8.24
N TYR A 112 4.84 -5.73 -8.51
CA TYR A 112 3.45 -6.03 -8.15
C TYR A 112 3.41 -7.07 -7.04
N LEU A 113 2.58 -6.83 -6.03
CA LEU A 113 2.36 -7.79 -4.95
C LEU A 113 1.75 -9.07 -5.52
N ASP A 114 2.33 -10.20 -5.16
CA ASP A 114 1.85 -11.52 -5.60
C ASP A 114 0.53 -11.93 -4.94
#